data_4890997256105a162e91064b2a6ed5ea
#
_entry.id   4890997256105a162e91064b2a6ed5ea
#
_cell.length_a   1.000
_cell.length_b   1.000
_cell.length_c   1.000
_cell.angle_alpha   90.00
_cell.angle_beta   90.00
_cell.angle_gamma   90.00
#
_symmetry.space_group_name_H-M   'P 1'
#
loop_
_entity.id
_entity.type
_entity.pdbx_description
1 polymer ?
#
loop_
_entity_poly.entity_id
_entity_poly.type
_entity_poly.pdbx_seq_one_letter_code
_entity_poly.pdbx_strand_id
1 'polypeptide(L)'
;LGIQICRIIQFMNSAENPILYLDLQPKNLLVCNGDLRLTDFDHAQYASDAAAFGERYGTIGFAAPEQYTGESLDCRTDVYAIGALLFFMSRGDVPGKALEYRNEPEYRKLDRIIRGCMERKKEARYQSAKELQETLQELQDQLKERTAESRIVVFAGAAAGIGTTHAALGMSYFLTRNGCPALYQEAYDTDTVRVLAKNMGIKTDRTGVYRIGCGSILPYYGEAVKLPYLYFPVVIKDAGVIRPEEKLPEADFYVLVCGGKWWEIDRSVNAAKTLRSRGKVILLFNHMEKKTRLKLPKVLSDIHYFFLPFFSNPFREDKAANTCYRDLWNDGTGGIRWKRKYLLQKPGRNGAE
;
A
#
# COMPACT_ATOMS: atom_id res chain seq x y z
N LEU A 1 -3.11 -15.35 -1.61
CA LEU A 1 -3.95 -16.36 -0.95
C LEU A 1 -5.28 -16.57 -1.66
N GLY A 2 -6.12 -15.56 -1.88
CA GLY A 2 -7.45 -15.74 -2.51
C GLY A 2 -7.41 -16.51 -3.83
N ILE A 3 -6.47 -16.17 -4.72
CA ILE A 3 -6.27 -16.89 -5.99
C ILE A 3 -5.85 -18.36 -5.74
N GLN A 4 -5.02 -18.62 -4.73
CA GLN A 4 -4.62 -19.99 -4.39
C GLN A 4 -5.81 -20.81 -3.87
N ILE A 5 -6.67 -20.21 -3.04
CA ILE A 5 -7.92 -20.85 -2.59
C ILE A 5 -8.79 -21.22 -3.80
N CYS A 6 -9.02 -20.28 -4.72
CA CYS A 6 -9.82 -20.54 -5.93
C CYS A 6 -9.23 -21.70 -6.74
N ARG A 7 -7.90 -21.79 -6.89
CA ARG A 7 -7.24 -22.88 -7.62
C ARG A 7 -7.50 -24.26 -6.98
N ILE A 8 -7.41 -24.33 -5.65
CA ILE A 8 -7.64 -25.59 -4.93
C ILE A 8 -9.12 -26.00 -5.08
N ILE A 9 -10.05 -25.09 -4.83
CA ILE A 9 -11.48 -25.37 -4.95
C ILE A 9 -11.86 -25.71 -6.40
N GLN A 10 -11.31 -24.99 -7.38
CA GLN A 10 -11.51 -25.31 -8.79
C GLN A 10 -11.02 -26.73 -9.14
N PHE A 11 -9.86 -27.13 -8.64
CA PHE A 11 -9.33 -28.48 -8.85
C PHE A 11 -10.32 -29.54 -8.31
N MET A 12 -10.87 -29.34 -7.11
CA MET A 12 -11.85 -30.26 -6.52
C MET A 12 -13.16 -30.28 -7.31
N ASN A 13 -13.66 -29.10 -7.70
CA ASN A 13 -14.92 -29.00 -8.46
C ASN A 13 -14.79 -29.47 -9.92
N SER A 14 -13.55 -29.61 -10.47
CA SER A 14 -13.30 -30.03 -11.84
C SER A 14 -13.01 -31.53 -11.97
N ALA A 15 -13.06 -32.28 -10.88
CA ALA A 15 -12.89 -33.73 -10.90
C ALA A 15 -14.02 -34.42 -11.70
N GLU A 16 -13.80 -35.61 -12.19
CA GLU A 16 -14.81 -36.43 -12.90
C GLU A 16 -16.10 -36.54 -12.07
N ASN A 17 -15.96 -36.75 -10.76
CA ASN A 17 -17.01 -36.55 -9.76
C ASN A 17 -16.69 -35.28 -8.96
N PRO A 18 -17.34 -34.14 -9.24
CA PRO A 18 -17.07 -32.90 -8.57
C PRO A 18 -17.22 -32.98 -7.06
N ILE A 19 -16.22 -32.50 -6.33
CA ILE A 19 -16.19 -32.48 -4.87
C ILE A 19 -16.43 -31.05 -4.40
N LEU A 20 -17.40 -30.87 -3.49
CA LEU A 20 -17.67 -29.64 -2.75
C LEU A 20 -16.94 -29.73 -1.40
N TYR A 21 -16.26 -28.65 -1.01
CA TYR A 21 -15.48 -28.65 0.23
C TYR A 21 -16.32 -28.33 1.47
N LEU A 22 -17.25 -27.38 1.37
CA LEU A 22 -18.34 -27.03 2.29
C LEU A 22 -17.96 -26.49 3.68
N ASP A 23 -16.71 -26.56 4.12
CA ASP A 23 -16.25 -25.98 5.41
C ASP A 23 -15.01 -25.09 5.25
N LEU A 24 -15.07 -24.18 4.28
CA LEU A 24 -13.98 -23.24 4.02
C LEU A 24 -13.96 -22.13 5.07
N GLN A 25 -12.98 -22.20 5.99
CA GLN A 25 -12.83 -21.26 7.10
C GLN A 25 -11.33 -21.11 7.46
N PRO A 26 -10.93 -20.05 8.22
CA PRO A 26 -9.52 -19.80 8.51
C PRO A 26 -8.78 -20.95 9.20
N LYS A 27 -9.43 -21.67 10.11
CA LYS A 27 -8.81 -22.79 10.84
C LYS A 27 -8.42 -23.96 9.94
N ASN A 28 -9.09 -24.12 8.79
CA ASN A 28 -8.87 -25.19 7.83
C ASN A 28 -7.85 -24.81 6.74
N LEU A 29 -7.15 -23.68 6.92
CA LEU A 29 -6.14 -23.17 6.00
C LEU A 29 -4.77 -23.15 6.67
N LEU A 30 -3.81 -23.86 6.09
CA LEU A 30 -2.41 -23.79 6.47
C LEU A 30 -1.61 -23.04 5.42
N VAL A 31 -0.80 -22.08 5.86
CA VAL A 31 0.11 -21.32 4.98
C VAL A 31 1.54 -21.69 5.37
N CYS A 32 2.24 -22.36 4.46
CA CYS A 32 3.63 -22.79 4.64
C CYS A 32 4.49 -22.21 3.50
N ASN A 33 5.46 -21.37 3.82
CA ASN A 33 6.38 -20.77 2.84
C ASN A 33 5.68 -20.04 1.68
N GLY A 34 4.48 -19.49 1.93
CA GLY A 34 3.69 -18.79 0.90
C GLY A 34 2.71 -19.70 0.12
N ASP A 35 2.79 -21.02 0.30
CA ASP A 35 1.86 -21.99 -0.25
C ASP A 35 0.70 -22.25 0.71
N LEU A 36 -0.49 -22.32 0.15
CA LEU A 36 -1.73 -22.59 0.88
C LEU A 36 -2.10 -24.06 0.74
N ARG A 37 -2.51 -24.66 1.85
CA ARG A 37 -3.05 -26.03 1.92
C ARG A 37 -4.37 -26.04 2.65
N LEU A 38 -5.33 -26.83 2.18
CA LEU A 38 -6.54 -27.15 2.89
C LEU A 38 -6.33 -28.35 3.80
N THR A 39 -6.98 -28.33 4.97
CA THR A 39 -7.03 -29.43 5.93
C THR A 39 -8.48 -29.67 6.32
N ASP A 40 -8.79 -30.78 6.95
CA ASP A 40 -10.12 -31.10 7.46
C ASP A 40 -11.16 -31.23 6.32
N PHE A 41 -11.22 -32.42 5.72
CA PHE A 41 -12.14 -32.76 4.62
C PHE A 41 -13.39 -33.49 5.10
N ASP A 42 -13.69 -33.50 6.40
CA ASP A 42 -14.79 -34.27 6.98
C ASP A 42 -16.16 -33.85 6.43
N HIS A 43 -16.31 -32.61 5.99
CA HIS A 43 -17.53 -32.09 5.39
C HIS A 43 -17.51 -32.07 3.84
N ALA A 44 -16.42 -32.50 3.22
CA ALA A 44 -16.34 -32.56 1.77
C ALA A 44 -17.22 -33.68 1.21
N GLN A 45 -17.99 -33.38 0.17
CA GLN A 45 -18.96 -34.30 -0.43
C GLN A 45 -18.88 -34.27 -1.95
N TYR A 46 -19.25 -35.38 -2.58
CA TYR A 46 -19.51 -35.34 -4.02
C TYR A 46 -20.76 -34.49 -4.31
N ALA A 47 -20.71 -33.70 -5.38
CA ALA A 47 -21.85 -32.85 -5.77
C ALA A 47 -23.11 -33.66 -6.07
N SER A 48 -22.99 -34.91 -6.55
CA SER A 48 -24.07 -35.85 -6.71
C SER A 48 -24.79 -36.18 -5.42
N ASP A 49 -24.07 -36.26 -4.31
CA ASP A 49 -24.60 -36.70 -3.01
C ASP A 49 -25.13 -35.50 -2.21
N ALA A 50 -24.56 -34.32 -2.45
CA ALA A 50 -24.93 -33.08 -1.78
C ALA A 50 -26.39 -32.61 -2.08
N ALA A 51 -27.00 -33.13 -3.14
CA ALA A 51 -28.39 -32.86 -3.48
C ALA A 51 -29.40 -33.65 -2.60
N ALA A 52 -28.95 -34.69 -1.86
CA ALA A 52 -29.81 -35.65 -1.19
C ALA A 52 -29.88 -35.48 0.34
N PHE A 53 -29.06 -34.66 0.98
CA PHE A 53 -28.92 -34.64 2.42
C PHE A 53 -29.51 -33.42 3.11
N GLY A 54 -30.47 -33.69 4.02
CA GLY A 54 -31.14 -32.68 4.87
C GLY A 54 -30.37 -32.26 6.13
N GLU A 55 -29.09 -32.61 6.29
CA GLU A 55 -28.32 -32.18 7.44
C GLU A 55 -27.67 -30.82 7.21
N ARG A 56 -27.75 -29.97 8.24
CA ARG A 56 -27.28 -28.58 8.21
C ARG A 56 -25.82 -28.54 8.69
N TYR A 57 -24.89 -28.38 7.77
CA TYR A 57 -23.47 -28.22 8.09
C TYR A 57 -22.98 -26.84 7.67
N GLY A 58 -22.07 -26.31 8.46
CA GLY A 58 -21.33 -25.14 8.09
C GLY A 58 -20.94 -24.25 9.26
N THR A 59 -19.79 -23.62 9.14
CA THR A 59 -19.29 -22.68 10.14
C THR A 59 -19.99 -21.34 10.01
N ILE A 60 -20.63 -20.87 11.10
CA ILE A 60 -21.33 -19.59 11.16
C ILE A 60 -20.45 -18.46 10.65
N GLY A 61 -20.98 -17.69 9.70
CA GLY A 61 -20.30 -16.57 9.07
C GLY A 61 -19.48 -16.94 7.83
N PHE A 62 -19.16 -18.23 7.60
CA PHE A 62 -18.46 -18.69 6.40
C PHE A 62 -19.34 -19.56 5.50
N ALA A 63 -20.25 -20.29 6.06
CA ALA A 63 -21.15 -21.18 5.32
C ALA A 63 -22.22 -20.39 4.54
N ALA A 64 -22.52 -20.88 3.35
CA ALA A 64 -23.52 -20.29 2.47
C ALA A 64 -24.95 -20.50 3.02
N PRO A 65 -25.92 -19.60 2.70
CA PRO A 65 -27.30 -19.70 3.18
C PRO A 65 -27.97 -21.03 2.88
N GLU A 66 -27.73 -21.60 1.70
CA GLU A 66 -28.30 -22.88 1.26
C GLU A 66 -27.84 -24.06 2.13
N GLN A 67 -26.69 -24.00 2.78
CA GLN A 67 -26.24 -25.02 3.72
C GLN A 67 -27.13 -25.11 4.96
N TYR A 68 -27.87 -24.04 5.28
CA TYR A 68 -28.80 -23.99 6.41
C TYR A 68 -30.26 -24.17 6.02
N THR A 69 -30.64 -23.98 4.73
CA THR A 69 -32.04 -24.04 4.27
C THR A 69 -32.44 -25.41 3.72
N GLY A 70 -31.46 -26.30 3.47
CA GLY A 70 -31.70 -27.62 2.87
C GLY A 70 -31.91 -27.54 1.35
N GLU A 71 -31.55 -26.42 0.72
CA GLU A 71 -31.49 -26.30 -0.73
C GLU A 71 -30.34 -27.13 -1.29
N SER A 72 -30.39 -27.47 -2.59
CA SER A 72 -29.31 -28.20 -3.26
C SER A 72 -28.01 -27.44 -3.21
N LEU A 73 -26.93 -28.12 -2.86
CA LEU A 73 -25.57 -27.56 -2.84
C LEU A 73 -24.91 -27.79 -4.20
N ASP A 74 -24.08 -26.82 -4.64
CA ASP A 74 -23.27 -26.93 -5.85
C ASP A 74 -21.98 -26.12 -5.70
N CYS A 75 -21.15 -26.04 -6.74
CA CYS A 75 -19.85 -25.35 -6.70
C CYS A 75 -19.95 -23.87 -6.25
N ARG A 76 -21.10 -23.22 -6.40
CA ARG A 76 -21.35 -21.84 -5.97
C ARG A 76 -21.51 -21.72 -4.45
N THR A 77 -21.70 -22.83 -3.75
CA THR A 77 -21.68 -22.89 -2.29
C THR A 77 -20.25 -22.63 -1.77
N ASP A 78 -19.25 -23.26 -2.39
CA ASP A 78 -17.84 -22.98 -2.08
C ASP A 78 -17.43 -21.57 -2.49
N VAL A 79 -17.99 -21.02 -3.57
CA VAL A 79 -17.74 -19.62 -3.99
C VAL A 79 -18.18 -18.63 -2.90
N TYR A 80 -19.33 -18.87 -2.26
CA TYR A 80 -19.77 -18.05 -1.12
C TYR A 80 -18.74 -18.09 0.01
N ALA A 81 -18.27 -19.28 0.38
CA ALA A 81 -17.30 -19.47 1.44
C ALA A 81 -15.93 -18.82 1.11
N ILE A 82 -15.50 -18.84 -0.17
CA ILE A 82 -14.35 -18.07 -0.63
C ILE A 82 -14.57 -16.57 -0.39
N GLY A 83 -15.75 -16.04 -0.73
CA GLY A 83 -16.11 -14.64 -0.48
C GLY A 83 -16.04 -14.27 0.99
N ALA A 84 -16.55 -15.14 1.88
CA ALA A 84 -16.49 -14.96 3.33
C ALA A 84 -15.05 -14.97 3.85
N LEU A 85 -14.19 -15.83 3.31
CA LEU A 85 -12.76 -15.83 3.62
C LEU A 85 -12.04 -14.58 3.13
N LEU A 86 -12.33 -14.12 1.91
CA LEU A 86 -11.79 -12.86 1.38
C LEU A 86 -12.19 -11.67 2.28
N PHE A 87 -13.44 -11.66 2.74
CA PHE A 87 -13.91 -10.68 3.71
C PHE A 87 -13.10 -10.74 5.01
N PHE A 88 -12.97 -11.93 5.60
CA PHE A 88 -12.20 -12.14 6.83
C PHE A 88 -10.73 -11.70 6.65
N MET A 89 -10.07 -12.13 5.58
CA MET A 89 -8.68 -11.75 5.30
C MET A 89 -8.51 -10.24 5.13
N SER A 90 -9.50 -9.55 4.54
CA SER A 90 -9.43 -8.10 4.31
C SER A 90 -9.79 -7.27 5.53
N ARG A 91 -10.59 -7.79 6.46
CA ARG A 91 -11.16 -7.03 7.59
C ARG A 91 -10.76 -7.56 8.96
N GLY A 92 -10.27 -8.80 9.04
CA GLY A 92 -9.92 -9.47 10.30
C GLY A 92 -11.13 -9.79 11.17
N ASP A 93 -12.34 -9.84 10.57
CA ASP A 93 -13.60 -10.09 11.25
C ASP A 93 -14.49 -11.00 10.40
N VAL A 94 -15.42 -11.71 11.06
CA VAL A 94 -16.38 -12.58 10.37
C VAL A 94 -17.44 -11.73 9.67
N PRO A 95 -17.92 -12.11 8.49
CA PRO A 95 -19.01 -11.39 7.83
C PRO A 95 -20.25 -11.27 8.72
N GLY A 96 -20.60 -10.04 9.06
CA GLY A 96 -21.81 -9.74 9.84
C GLY A 96 -23.03 -9.49 8.96
N LYS A 97 -24.17 -9.11 9.58
CA LYS A 97 -25.44 -8.86 8.90
C LYS A 97 -25.40 -7.73 7.85
N ALA A 98 -24.43 -6.83 7.91
CA ALA A 98 -24.24 -5.74 6.95
C ALA A 98 -22.80 -5.70 6.48
N LEU A 99 -22.59 -5.82 5.17
CA LEU A 99 -21.33 -5.48 4.50
C LEU A 99 -21.22 -3.95 4.44
N GLU A 100 -20.70 -3.34 5.50
CA GLU A 100 -20.39 -1.92 5.44
C GLU A 100 -19.27 -1.65 4.44
N TYR A 101 -19.51 -0.74 3.51
CA TYR A 101 -18.51 -0.33 2.54
C TYR A 101 -17.39 0.44 3.23
N ARG A 102 -16.16 0.11 2.91
CA ARG A 102 -15.07 1.04 3.11
C ARG A 102 -15.19 2.17 2.09
N ASN A 103 -15.17 3.40 2.57
CA ASN A 103 -15.18 4.58 1.69
C ASN A 103 -13.87 4.74 0.89
N GLU A 104 -12.89 3.91 1.14
CA GLU A 104 -11.58 3.96 0.49
C GLU A 104 -11.67 3.38 -0.92
N PRO A 105 -11.32 4.16 -1.97
CA PRO A 105 -11.48 3.76 -3.37
C PRO A 105 -10.75 2.47 -3.74
N GLU A 106 -9.61 2.23 -3.09
CA GLU A 106 -8.74 1.09 -3.31
C GLU A 106 -9.39 -0.26 -2.97
N TYR A 107 -10.23 -0.29 -1.94
CA TYR A 107 -10.92 -1.51 -1.52
C TYR A 107 -12.23 -1.76 -2.26
N ARG A 108 -12.76 -0.76 -2.97
CA ARG A 108 -14.07 -0.88 -3.65
C ARG A 108 -14.15 -2.03 -4.65
N LYS A 109 -13.05 -2.32 -5.36
CA LYS A 109 -13.05 -3.44 -6.34
C LYS A 109 -13.08 -4.78 -5.62
N LEU A 110 -12.26 -4.95 -4.59
CA LEU A 110 -12.26 -6.17 -3.77
C LEU A 110 -13.60 -6.34 -3.03
N ASP A 111 -14.14 -5.29 -2.46
CA ASP A 111 -15.45 -5.31 -1.79
C ASP A 111 -16.58 -5.70 -2.75
N ARG A 112 -16.52 -5.28 -4.02
CA ARG A 112 -17.47 -5.69 -5.06
C ARG A 112 -17.34 -7.19 -5.37
N ILE A 113 -16.11 -7.69 -5.48
CA ILE A 113 -15.86 -9.13 -5.69
C ILE A 113 -16.41 -9.94 -4.51
N ILE A 114 -16.07 -9.56 -3.28
CA ILE A 114 -16.54 -10.21 -2.05
C ILE A 114 -18.06 -10.26 -2.04
N ARG A 115 -18.72 -9.15 -2.35
CA ARG A 115 -20.18 -9.07 -2.41
C ARG A 115 -20.76 -9.99 -3.49
N GLY A 116 -20.18 -9.99 -4.69
CA GLY A 116 -20.58 -10.89 -5.76
C GLY A 116 -20.45 -12.37 -5.39
N CYS A 117 -19.47 -12.73 -4.55
CA CYS A 117 -19.39 -14.09 -4.01
C CYS A 117 -20.50 -14.38 -2.99
N MET A 118 -20.85 -13.39 -2.16
CA MET A 118 -21.71 -13.57 -0.98
C MET A 118 -23.17 -13.19 -1.25
N GLU A 119 -23.58 -13.08 -2.50
CA GLU A 119 -24.99 -12.91 -2.85
C GLU A 119 -25.84 -14.05 -2.28
N ARG A 120 -27.05 -13.71 -1.82
CA ARG A 120 -27.95 -14.70 -1.21
C ARG A 120 -28.39 -15.76 -2.20
N LYS A 121 -28.71 -15.32 -3.44
CA LYS A 121 -29.09 -16.21 -4.54
C LYS A 121 -27.88 -16.73 -5.26
N LYS A 122 -27.74 -18.04 -5.41
CA LYS A 122 -26.60 -18.69 -6.10
C LYS A 122 -26.41 -18.18 -7.52
N GLU A 123 -27.52 -17.89 -8.22
CA GLU A 123 -27.55 -17.41 -9.60
C GLU A 123 -26.89 -16.02 -9.75
N ALA A 124 -26.88 -15.22 -8.67
CA ALA A 124 -26.28 -13.89 -8.66
C ALA A 124 -24.78 -13.89 -8.28
N ARG A 125 -24.25 -15.04 -7.89
CA ARG A 125 -22.81 -15.21 -7.54
C ARG A 125 -21.96 -15.44 -8.78
N TYR A 126 -20.65 -15.42 -8.59
CA TYR A 126 -19.73 -16.07 -9.55
C TYR A 126 -20.12 -17.53 -9.70
N GLN A 127 -20.20 -18.00 -10.94
CA GLN A 127 -20.74 -19.33 -11.23
C GLN A 127 -19.73 -20.46 -11.00
N SER A 128 -18.44 -20.13 -10.82
CA SER A 128 -17.40 -21.09 -10.50
C SER A 128 -16.23 -20.43 -9.77
N ALA A 129 -15.43 -21.23 -9.07
CA ALA A 129 -14.16 -20.80 -8.49
C ALA A 129 -13.17 -20.33 -9.57
N LYS A 130 -13.29 -20.83 -10.82
CA LYS A 130 -12.49 -20.40 -11.96
C LYS A 130 -12.79 -18.96 -12.36
N GLU A 131 -14.06 -18.61 -12.55
CA GLU A 131 -14.48 -17.25 -12.89
C GLU A 131 -14.03 -16.24 -11.82
N LEU A 132 -14.18 -16.61 -10.54
CA LEU A 132 -13.69 -15.80 -9.43
C LEU A 132 -12.17 -15.66 -9.44
N GLN A 133 -11.44 -16.75 -9.74
CA GLN A 133 -9.98 -16.71 -9.86
C GLN A 133 -9.52 -15.74 -10.96
N GLU A 134 -10.14 -15.79 -12.12
CA GLU A 134 -9.84 -14.90 -13.26
C GLU A 134 -10.05 -13.44 -12.86
N THR A 135 -11.19 -13.13 -12.23
CA THR A 135 -11.48 -11.78 -11.72
C THR A 135 -10.46 -11.30 -10.68
N LEU A 136 -10.05 -12.16 -9.76
CA LEU A 136 -9.01 -11.83 -8.77
C LEU A 136 -7.63 -11.67 -9.42
N GLN A 137 -7.33 -12.45 -10.46
CA GLN A 137 -6.09 -12.33 -11.22
C GLN A 137 -6.03 -10.99 -11.96
N GLU A 138 -7.11 -10.61 -12.64
CA GLU A 138 -7.22 -9.29 -13.29
C GLU A 138 -7.05 -8.14 -12.29
N LEU A 139 -7.67 -8.25 -11.11
CA LEU A 139 -7.48 -7.26 -10.05
C LEU A 139 -6.00 -7.21 -9.61
N GLN A 140 -5.37 -8.36 -9.41
CA GLN A 140 -3.95 -8.43 -9.03
C GLN A 140 -3.04 -7.80 -10.09
N ASP A 141 -3.30 -8.09 -11.38
CA ASP A 141 -2.46 -7.59 -12.47
C ASP A 141 -2.64 -6.07 -12.66
N GLN A 142 -3.86 -5.55 -12.57
CA GLN A 142 -4.10 -4.10 -12.51
C GLN A 142 -3.40 -3.43 -11.33
N LEU A 143 -3.31 -4.11 -10.19
CA LEU A 143 -2.61 -3.61 -9.02
C LEU A 143 -1.09 -3.63 -9.24
N LYS A 144 -0.53 -4.68 -9.88
CA LYS A 144 0.90 -4.77 -10.23
C LYS A 144 1.31 -3.69 -11.23
N GLU A 145 0.51 -3.46 -12.27
CA GLU A 145 0.74 -2.38 -13.24
C GLU A 145 0.79 -1.02 -12.55
N ARG A 146 -0.13 -0.76 -11.62
CA ARG A 146 -0.12 0.46 -10.81
C ARG A 146 1.12 0.59 -9.94
N THR A 147 1.64 -0.53 -9.41
CA THR A 147 2.86 -0.54 -8.57
C THR A 147 4.10 -0.28 -9.41
N ALA A 148 4.16 -0.82 -10.62
CA ALA A 148 5.23 -0.56 -11.58
C ALA A 148 5.25 0.92 -12.03
N GLU A 149 4.11 1.62 -11.94
CA GLU A 149 3.99 3.05 -12.22
C GLU A 149 4.30 3.95 -11.00
N SER A 150 4.48 3.38 -9.80
CA SER A 150 4.77 4.18 -8.61
C SER A 150 6.18 4.75 -8.67
N ARG A 151 6.30 6.07 -8.54
CA ARG A 151 7.60 6.74 -8.47
C ARG A 151 8.19 6.65 -7.07
N ILE A 152 9.41 6.23 -7.00
CA ILE A 152 10.17 6.16 -5.75
C ILE A 152 11.17 7.31 -5.70
N VAL A 153 11.06 8.14 -4.68
CA VAL A 153 12.00 9.23 -4.43
C VAL A 153 12.67 8.98 -3.08
N VAL A 154 13.99 8.92 -3.09
CA VAL A 154 14.76 8.70 -1.86
C VAL A 154 15.32 10.02 -1.37
N PHE A 155 14.97 10.40 -0.15
CA PHE A 155 15.58 11.48 0.60
C PHE A 155 16.71 10.92 1.44
N ALA A 156 17.90 11.49 1.32
CA ALA A 156 19.07 11.09 2.06
C ALA A 156 19.82 12.33 2.57
N GLY A 157 20.31 12.28 3.79
CA GLY A 157 21.00 13.40 4.43
C GLY A 157 22.51 13.28 4.32
N ALA A 158 23.18 14.39 4.01
CA ALA A 158 24.63 14.46 4.01
C ALA A 158 25.25 14.39 5.42
N ALA A 159 24.46 14.68 6.46
CA ALA A 159 24.90 14.63 7.86
C ALA A 159 23.70 14.39 8.80
N ALA A 160 23.99 13.95 10.03
CA ALA A 160 22.99 13.82 11.08
C ALA A 160 22.41 15.20 11.46
N GLY A 161 21.10 15.23 11.76
CA GLY A 161 20.42 16.45 12.21
C GLY A 161 20.16 17.50 11.12
N ILE A 162 20.42 17.17 9.85
CA ILE A 162 20.28 18.11 8.72
C ILE A 162 18.81 18.31 8.29
N GLY A 163 17.88 17.54 8.88
CA GLY A 163 16.44 17.65 8.64
C GLY A 163 15.92 16.81 7.48
N THR A 164 16.57 15.70 7.16
CA THR A 164 16.15 14.77 6.09
C THR A 164 14.71 14.32 6.27
N THR A 165 14.39 13.78 7.44
CA THR A 165 13.02 13.32 7.78
C THR A 165 11.98 14.43 7.65
N HIS A 166 12.30 15.64 8.14
CA HIS A 166 11.41 16.79 8.04
C HIS A 166 11.12 17.18 6.58
N ALA A 167 12.16 17.20 5.74
CA ALA A 167 12.04 17.51 4.33
C ALA A 167 11.25 16.42 3.57
N ALA A 168 11.51 15.14 3.87
CA ALA A 168 10.81 14.01 3.26
C ALA A 168 9.31 13.97 3.63
N LEU A 169 8.98 14.17 4.91
CA LEU A 169 7.59 14.29 5.39
C LEU A 169 6.89 15.48 4.72
N GLY A 170 7.53 16.65 4.68
CA GLY A 170 6.98 17.84 4.05
C GLY A 170 6.70 17.64 2.56
N MET A 171 7.60 16.97 1.83
CA MET A 171 7.39 16.64 0.41
C MET A 171 6.21 15.68 0.22
N SER A 172 6.11 14.63 1.01
CA SER A 172 5.00 13.69 0.95
C SER A 172 3.65 14.38 1.21
N TYR A 173 3.61 15.25 2.23
CA TYR A 173 2.43 16.01 2.58
C TYR A 173 2.05 17.02 1.49
N PHE A 174 3.04 17.75 0.94
CA PHE A 174 2.86 18.67 -0.19
C PHE A 174 2.22 17.96 -1.39
N LEU A 175 2.74 16.80 -1.80
CA LEU A 175 2.21 16.02 -2.93
C LEU A 175 0.77 15.60 -2.69
N THR A 176 0.48 15.05 -1.51
CA THR A 176 -0.85 14.57 -1.17
C THR A 176 -1.88 15.71 -1.16
N ARG A 177 -1.55 16.86 -0.61
CA ARG A 177 -2.42 18.06 -0.64
C ARG A 177 -2.69 18.58 -2.04
N ASN A 178 -1.75 18.43 -2.94
CA ASN A 178 -1.90 18.85 -4.33
C ASN A 178 -2.51 17.76 -5.24
N GLY A 179 -3.19 16.78 -4.65
CA GLY A 179 -3.95 15.75 -5.37
C GLY A 179 -3.13 14.56 -5.86
N CYS A 180 -1.89 14.43 -5.36
CA CYS A 180 -1.06 13.27 -5.62
C CYS A 180 -0.85 12.49 -4.32
N PRO A 181 -1.59 11.41 -4.08
CA PRO A 181 -1.40 10.57 -2.90
C PRO A 181 0.05 10.08 -2.81
N ALA A 182 0.75 10.48 -1.77
CA ALA A 182 2.12 10.08 -1.54
C ALA A 182 2.26 9.36 -0.19
N LEU A 183 3.04 8.28 -0.19
CA LEU A 183 3.40 7.55 1.01
C LEU A 183 4.79 8.01 1.46
N TYR A 184 4.92 8.47 2.70
CA TYR A 184 6.22 8.55 3.35
C TYR A 184 6.56 7.20 3.97
N GLN A 185 7.79 6.74 3.80
CA GLN A 185 8.29 5.49 4.36
C GLN A 185 9.70 5.64 4.94
N GLU A 186 9.92 5.13 6.14
CA GLU A 186 11.28 4.90 6.65
C GLU A 186 11.97 3.81 5.82
N ALA A 187 13.16 4.09 5.30
CA ALA A 187 13.94 3.10 4.57
C ALA A 187 14.69 2.13 5.51
N TYR A 188 14.95 2.56 6.74
CA TYR A 188 15.62 1.80 7.79
C TYR A 188 14.91 1.97 9.12
N ASP A 189 15.20 1.11 10.08
CA ASP A 189 14.61 1.16 11.42
C ASP A 189 15.18 2.33 12.24
N THR A 190 14.54 3.49 12.10
CA THR A 190 14.86 4.70 12.87
C THR A 190 13.87 4.93 14.01
N ASP A 191 12.79 4.14 14.07
CA ASP A 191 11.67 4.25 15.00
C ASP A 191 10.97 5.63 15.03
N THR A 192 11.32 6.53 14.11
CA THR A 192 10.83 7.92 14.09
C THR A 192 9.32 7.97 13.88
N VAL A 193 8.79 7.18 12.95
CA VAL A 193 7.35 7.13 12.66
C VAL A 193 6.55 6.59 13.85
N ARG A 194 7.05 5.54 14.52
CA ARG A 194 6.36 4.95 15.68
C ARG A 194 6.35 5.91 16.86
N VAL A 195 7.48 6.58 17.13
CA VAL A 195 7.58 7.61 18.17
C VAL A 195 6.65 8.78 17.88
N LEU A 196 6.64 9.27 16.63
CA LEU A 196 5.74 10.34 16.20
C LEU A 196 4.27 9.95 16.40
N ALA A 197 3.88 8.78 15.94
CA ALA A 197 2.51 8.28 16.06
C ALA A 197 2.08 8.10 17.54
N LYS A 198 2.97 7.56 18.37
CA LYS A 198 2.75 7.43 19.82
C LYS A 198 2.51 8.78 20.47
N ASN A 199 3.35 9.77 20.18
CA ASN A 199 3.22 11.12 20.75
C ASN A 199 1.94 11.85 20.31
N MET A 200 1.44 11.51 19.12
CA MET A 200 0.19 12.07 18.57
C MET A 200 -1.04 11.23 18.92
N GLY A 201 -0.91 10.10 19.60
CA GLY A 201 -2.01 9.20 19.94
C GLY A 201 -2.65 8.51 18.74
N ILE A 202 -1.92 8.34 17.63
CA ILE A 202 -2.42 7.81 16.38
C ILE A 202 -2.12 6.30 16.30
N LYS A 203 -3.13 5.52 15.87
CA LYS A 203 -2.99 4.08 15.61
C LYS A 203 -2.81 3.82 14.12
N THR A 204 -2.17 2.70 13.79
CA THR A 204 -2.10 2.23 12.42
C THR A 204 -3.47 1.80 11.90
N ASP A 205 -3.66 1.93 10.60
CA ASP A 205 -4.70 1.17 9.93
C ASP A 205 -4.28 -0.32 9.81
N ARG A 206 -5.14 -1.14 9.22
CA ARG A 206 -4.89 -2.59 9.09
C ARG A 206 -3.73 -2.94 8.14
N THR A 207 -3.28 -1.98 7.35
CA THR A 207 -2.11 -2.13 6.45
C THR A 207 -0.81 -1.68 7.11
N GLY A 208 -0.86 -1.29 8.38
CA GLY A 208 0.30 -0.78 9.11
C GLY A 208 0.64 0.67 8.82
N VAL A 209 -0.20 1.39 8.05
CA VAL A 209 -0.01 2.80 7.71
C VAL A 209 -0.64 3.68 8.79
N TYR A 210 0.09 4.70 9.23
CA TYR A 210 -0.44 5.75 10.08
C TYR A 210 -0.97 6.89 9.21
N ARG A 211 -2.10 7.49 9.59
CA ARG A 211 -2.71 8.63 8.90
C ARG A 211 -2.58 9.89 9.76
N ILE A 212 -1.92 10.93 9.24
CA ILE A 212 -1.77 12.23 9.89
C ILE A 212 -2.36 13.29 8.97
N GLY A 213 -3.56 13.78 9.28
CA GLY A 213 -4.30 14.65 8.36
C GLY A 213 -4.53 13.96 7.01
N CYS A 214 -4.06 14.55 5.92
CA CYS A 214 -4.10 13.91 4.60
C CYS A 214 -2.87 13.03 4.32
N GLY A 215 -1.85 13.06 5.18
CA GLY A 215 -0.60 12.33 4.99
C GLY A 215 -0.68 10.86 5.38
N SER A 216 0.03 10.02 4.65
CA SER A 216 0.20 8.59 4.92
C SER A 216 1.65 8.32 5.24
N ILE A 217 1.92 7.76 6.40
CA ILE A 217 3.28 7.47 6.85
C ILE A 217 3.42 6.01 7.28
N LEU A 218 4.53 5.41 6.94
CA LEU A 218 4.83 4.01 7.13
C LEU A 218 6.19 3.84 7.84
N PRO A 219 6.24 3.17 8.99
CA PRO A 219 7.50 2.83 9.63
C PRO A 219 8.22 1.74 8.84
N TYR A 220 9.47 1.51 9.18
CA TYR A 220 10.20 0.35 8.70
C TYR A 220 9.67 -0.95 9.35
N TYR A 221 9.30 -1.94 8.54
CA TYR A 221 8.83 -3.25 8.99
C TYR A 221 9.78 -4.40 8.64
N GLY A 222 11.00 -4.10 8.20
CA GLY A 222 11.96 -5.10 7.73
C GLY A 222 11.86 -5.38 6.23
N GLU A 223 12.92 -5.92 5.65
CA GLU A 223 13.02 -6.20 4.20
C GLU A 223 12.07 -7.31 3.73
N ALA A 224 11.73 -8.25 4.63
CA ALA A 224 10.84 -9.37 4.31
C ALA A 224 9.37 -8.96 4.14
N VAL A 225 8.98 -7.79 4.64
CA VAL A 225 7.60 -7.31 4.58
C VAL A 225 7.36 -6.63 3.24
N LYS A 226 6.63 -7.29 2.35
CA LYS A 226 6.14 -6.68 1.10
C LYS A 226 5.03 -5.69 1.44
N LEU A 227 5.36 -4.42 1.36
CA LEU A 227 4.45 -3.35 1.70
C LEU A 227 3.48 -3.03 0.56
N PRO A 228 2.25 -2.58 0.88
CA PRO A 228 1.25 -2.24 -0.12
C PRO A 228 1.54 -0.88 -0.77
N TYR A 229 2.61 -0.77 -1.58
CA TYR A 229 2.81 0.42 -2.44
C TYR A 229 1.70 0.60 -3.48
N LEU A 230 0.86 -0.42 -3.62
CA LEU A 230 -0.22 -0.57 -4.59
C LEU A 230 -1.19 0.63 -4.67
N TYR A 231 -1.18 1.50 -3.66
CA TYR A 231 -2.16 2.57 -3.54
C TYR A 231 -1.56 3.97 -3.65
N PHE A 232 -0.24 4.05 -3.77
CA PHE A 232 0.46 5.34 -3.77
C PHE A 232 1.24 5.52 -5.07
N PRO A 233 0.82 6.47 -5.94
CA PRO A 233 1.56 6.79 -7.16
C PRO A 233 2.95 7.36 -6.88
N VAL A 234 3.21 7.77 -5.63
CA VAL A 234 4.52 8.24 -5.18
C VAL A 234 4.86 7.66 -3.81
N VAL A 235 6.08 7.17 -3.67
CA VAL A 235 6.66 6.74 -2.40
C VAL A 235 7.89 7.59 -2.11
N ILE A 236 7.85 8.34 -1.03
CA ILE A 236 8.98 9.11 -0.51
C ILE A 236 9.67 8.26 0.56
N LYS A 237 10.84 7.74 0.24
CA LYS A 237 11.64 6.96 1.20
C LYS A 237 12.63 7.85 1.92
N ASP A 238 12.60 7.83 3.23
CA ASP A 238 13.57 8.51 4.10
C ASP A 238 14.70 7.54 4.44
N ALA A 239 15.87 7.77 3.87
CA ALA A 239 17.07 6.99 4.14
C ALA A 239 17.92 7.56 5.29
N GLY A 240 17.44 8.61 5.98
CA GLY A 240 18.22 9.25 7.04
C GLY A 240 19.58 9.78 6.53
N VAL A 241 20.63 9.52 7.27
CA VAL A 241 22.00 9.90 6.89
C VAL A 241 22.62 8.81 6.01
N ILE A 242 23.26 9.24 4.91
CA ILE A 242 23.98 8.30 4.04
C ILE A 242 25.15 7.67 4.82
N ARG A 243 25.14 6.35 4.86
CA ARG A 243 26.28 5.54 5.35
C ARG A 243 26.88 4.77 4.18
N PRO A 244 28.20 4.79 4.00
CA PRO A 244 28.86 4.10 2.88
C PRO A 244 28.55 2.60 2.77
N GLU A 245 28.27 1.97 3.91
CA GLU A 245 28.06 0.53 4.06
C GLU A 245 26.59 0.11 3.82
N GLU A 246 25.64 1.05 3.83
CA GLU A 246 24.23 0.74 3.68
C GLU A 246 23.80 0.71 2.21
N LYS A 247 23.05 -0.33 1.86
CA LYS A 247 22.46 -0.47 0.53
C LYS A 247 21.24 0.46 0.42
N LEU A 248 21.45 1.66 -0.14
CA LEU A 248 20.34 2.58 -0.40
C LEU A 248 19.27 1.97 -1.31
N PRO A 249 17.98 2.27 -1.06
CA PRO A 249 16.89 1.84 -1.94
C PRO A 249 17.07 2.36 -3.37
N GLU A 250 16.60 1.60 -4.36
CA GLU A 250 16.48 2.09 -5.73
C GLU A 250 15.43 3.21 -5.82
N ALA A 251 15.68 4.19 -6.68
CA ALA A 251 14.82 5.37 -6.84
C ALA A 251 14.83 5.89 -8.28
N ASP A 252 13.74 6.55 -8.67
CA ASP A 252 13.68 7.34 -9.90
C ASP A 252 14.60 8.55 -9.84
N PHE A 253 14.72 9.14 -8.66
CA PHE A 253 15.74 10.15 -8.34
C PHE A 253 15.97 10.26 -6.84
N TYR A 254 17.14 10.80 -6.49
CA TYR A 254 17.58 11.00 -5.12
C TYR A 254 17.56 12.49 -4.78
N VAL A 255 17.08 12.81 -3.58
CA VAL A 255 17.16 14.16 -3.00
C VAL A 255 18.18 14.12 -1.87
N LEU A 256 19.34 14.74 -2.09
CA LEU A 256 20.34 14.88 -1.07
C LEU A 256 20.08 16.13 -0.25
N VAL A 257 19.70 15.94 1.00
CA VAL A 257 19.50 17.05 1.95
C VAL A 257 20.85 17.51 2.48
N CYS A 258 21.17 18.77 2.23
CA CYS A 258 22.45 19.40 2.53
C CYS A 258 22.27 20.53 3.53
N GLY A 259 23.31 20.82 4.28
CA GLY A 259 23.45 22.05 5.03
C GLY A 259 24.25 23.10 4.25
N GLY A 260 24.04 24.35 4.59
CA GLY A 260 24.68 25.48 3.91
C GLY A 260 25.93 26.01 4.57
N LYS A 261 26.38 25.43 5.67
CA LYS A 261 27.57 25.87 6.38
C LYS A 261 28.82 25.28 5.73
N TRP A 262 29.93 26.00 5.79
CA TRP A 262 31.17 25.61 5.13
C TRP A 262 31.64 24.20 5.47
N TRP A 263 31.56 23.81 6.76
CA TRP A 263 31.95 22.48 7.23
C TRP A 263 30.99 21.36 6.89
N GLU A 264 29.81 21.69 6.32
CA GLU A 264 28.81 20.75 5.85
C GLU A 264 28.97 20.46 4.35
N ILE A 265 29.65 21.34 3.62
CA ILE A 265 29.78 21.24 2.16
C ILE A 265 30.60 20.01 1.76
N ASP A 266 31.72 19.72 2.44
CA ASP A 266 32.54 18.54 2.12
C ASP A 266 31.79 17.23 2.32
N ARG A 267 30.95 17.15 3.36
CA ARG A 267 30.07 16.01 3.58
C ARG A 267 29.06 15.89 2.45
N SER A 268 28.50 17.01 1.99
CA SER A 268 27.57 17.04 0.85
C SER A 268 28.23 16.59 -0.44
N VAL A 269 29.49 16.96 -0.68
CA VAL A 269 30.28 16.50 -1.83
C VAL A 269 30.45 14.97 -1.82
N ASN A 270 30.88 14.42 -0.69
CA ASN A 270 31.11 12.98 -0.56
C ASN A 270 29.78 12.19 -0.72
N ALA A 271 28.70 12.64 -0.07
CA ALA A 271 27.37 12.05 -0.19
C ALA A 271 26.83 12.13 -1.64
N ALA A 272 27.02 13.25 -2.32
CA ALA A 272 26.61 13.42 -3.70
C ALA A 272 27.34 12.47 -4.65
N LYS A 273 28.66 12.26 -4.45
CA LYS A 273 29.44 11.28 -5.23
C LYS A 273 28.86 9.86 -5.10
N THR A 274 28.52 9.46 -3.87
CA THR A 274 27.93 8.15 -3.59
C THR A 274 26.58 8.00 -4.29
N LEU A 275 25.72 9.01 -4.28
CA LEU A 275 24.39 8.95 -4.91
C LEU A 275 24.46 9.02 -6.44
N ARG A 276 25.38 9.78 -7.03
CA ARG A 276 25.50 9.92 -8.49
C ARG A 276 25.79 8.61 -9.21
N SER A 277 26.46 7.67 -8.54
CA SER A 277 26.68 6.33 -9.12
C SER A 277 25.39 5.50 -9.21
N ARG A 278 24.31 5.96 -8.56
CA ARG A 278 23.03 5.22 -8.48
C ARG A 278 21.91 5.85 -9.34
N GLY A 279 22.03 7.12 -9.71
CA GLY A 279 21.03 7.78 -10.53
C GLY A 279 21.04 9.30 -10.44
N LYS A 280 19.94 9.91 -10.89
CA LYS A 280 19.74 11.36 -10.84
C LYS A 280 19.73 11.85 -9.40
N VAL A 281 20.52 12.87 -9.11
CA VAL A 281 20.62 13.52 -7.78
C VAL A 281 20.20 14.97 -7.89
N ILE A 282 19.43 15.43 -6.91
CA ILE A 282 19.05 16.83 -6.70
C ILE A 282 19.51 17.22 -5.30
N LEU A 283 20.15 18.38 -5.17
CA LEU A 283 20.56 18.89 -3.86
C LEU A 283 19.44 19.74 -3.27
N LEU A 284 19.13 19.52 -1.99
CA LEU A 284 18.17 20.30 -1.23
C LEU A 284 18.88 20.91 -0.01
N PHE A 285 19.22 22.19 -0.11
CA PHE A 285 19.80 22.93 1.02
C PHE A 285 18.70 23.31 2.00
N ASN A 286 18.72 22.67 3.15
CA ASN A 286 17.70 22.87 4.18
C ASN A 286 18.00 24.09 5.06
N HIS A 287 16.95 24.74 5.57
CA HIS A 287 16.99 25.95 6.40
C HIS A 287 17.70 27.15 5.70
N MET A 288 17.54 27.26 4.40
CA MET A 288 18.13 28.32 3.60
C MET A 288 17.09 29.05 2.75
N GLU A 289 17.27 30.36 2.63
CA GLU A 289 16.44 31.19 1.77
C GLU A 289 16.95 31.20 0.32
N LYS A 290 16.04 31.35 -0.64
CA LYS A 290 16.31 31.40 -2.09
C LYS A 290 17.34 32.49 -2.49
N LYS A 291 17.50 33.52 -1.66
CA LYS A 291 18.45 34.63 -1.90
C LYS A 291 19.89 34.32 -1.45
N THR A 292 20.13 33.19 -0.81
CA THR A 292 21.45 32.82 -0.29
C THR A 292 22.39 32.53 -1.45
N ARG A 293 23.52 33.25 -1.50
CA ARG A 293 24.61 32.96 -2.45
C ARG A 293 25.50 31.87 -1.88
N LEU A 294 25.37 30.66 -2.40
CA LEU A 294 26.23 29.54 -2.02
C LEU A 294 27.32 29.37 -3.07
N LYS A 295 28.59 29.35 -2.65
CA LYS A 295 29.72 28.95 -3.52
C LYS A 295 29.84 27.44 -3.47
N LEU A 296 29.28 26.76 -4.46
CA LEU A 296 29.42 25.31 -4.56
C LEU A 296 30.77 24.93 -5.18
N PRO A 297 31.42 23.85 -4.69
CA PRO A 297 32.58 23.27 -5.35
C PRO A 297 32.23 22.83 -6.79
N LYS A 298 33.24 22.91 -7.69
CA LYS A 298 33.04 22.51 -9.10
C LYS A 298 32.42 21.13 -9.28
N VAL A 299 32.70 20.22 -8.38
CA VAL A 299 32.13 18.85 -8.39
C VAL A 299 30.59 18.80 -8.25
N LEU A 300 30.00 19.83 -7.67
CA LEU A 300 28.55 19.96 -7.49
C LEU A 300 27.89 20.95 -8.46
N SER A 301 28.66 21.63 -9.30
CA SER A 301 28.20 22.75 -10.14
C SER A 301 27.22 22.31 -11.24
N ASP A 302 27.23 21.04 -11.61
CA ASP A 302 26.37 20.42 -12.62
C ASP A 302 25.10 19.73 -12.02
N ILE A 303 24.95 19.74 -10.70
CA ILE A 303 23.80 19.18 -10.02
C ILE A 303 22.80 20.29 -9.72
N HIS A 304 21.54 20.08 -10.08
CA HIS A 304 20.47 21.02 -9.75
C HIS A 304 20.25 21.09 -8.25
N TYR A 305 20.04 22.28 -7.74
CA TYR A 305 19.84 22.50 -6.31
C TYR A 305 18.68 23.44 -6.01
N PHE A 306 18.08 23.22 -4.84
CA PHE A 306 16.97 24.02 -4.31
C PHE A 306 17.25 24.40 -2.86
N PHE A 307 16.61 25.50 -2.43
CA PHE A 307 16.69 25.97 -1.04
C PHE A 307 15.35 25.76 -0.36
N LEU A 308 15.34 24.96 0.71
CA LEU A 308 14.17 24.75 1.54
C LEU A 308 14.25 25.73 2.73
N PRO A 309 13.33 26.68 2.84
CA PRO A 309 13.29 27.59 3.98
C PRO A 309 12.91 26.82 5.26
N PHE A 310 13.20 27.45 6.39
CA PHE A 310 12.74 26.91 7.67
C PHE A 310 11.21 26.96 7.75
N PHE A 311 10.58 25.86 8.14
CA PHE A 311 9.20 25.77 8.53
C PHE A 311 9.04 24.75 9.68
N SER A 312 8.21 25.08 10.66
CA SER A 312 8.18 24.35 11.92
C SER A 312 7.44 23.03 11.91
N ASN A 313 6.52 22.82 10.95
CA ASN A 313 5.65 21.66 10.93
C ASN A 313 5.48 21.09 9.52
N PRO A 314 5.98 19.87 9.24
CA PRO A 314 5.91 19.26 7.92
C PRO A 314 4.50 18.88 7.48
N PHE A 315 3.54 18.84 8.42
CA PHE A 315 2.12 18.54 8.17
C PHE A 315 1.25 19.79 8.01
N ARG A 316 1.86 20.97 7.93
CA ARG A 316 1.15 22.24 7.68
C ARG A 316 1.61 22.87 6.37
N GLU A 317 0.72 23.66 5.81
CA GLU A 317 1.03 24.41 4.60
C GLU A 317 2.00 25.56 4.90
N ASP A 318 3.12 25.58 4.16
CA ASP A 318 4.02 26.72 4.09
C ASP A 318 4.23 27.11 2.63
N LYS A 319 3.93 28.36 2.28
CA LYS A 319 3.96 28.84 0.88
C LYS A 319 5.35 28.77 0.26
N ALA A 320 6.39 29.09 1.04
CA ALA A 320 7.76 29.11 0.54
C ALA A 320 8.31 27.68 0.36
N ALA A 321 8.06 26.80 1.34
CA ALA A 321 8.38 25.38 1.24
C ALA A 321 7.63 24.72 0.09
N ASN A 322 6.33 25.00 -0.09
CA ASN A 322 5.53 24.46 -1.19
C ASN A 322 6.07 24.87 -2.57
N THR A 323 6.58 26.08 -2.69
CA THR A 323 7.24 26.52 -3.95
C THR A 323 8.50 25.72 -4.21
N CYS A 324 9.35 25.53 -3.19
CA CYS A 324 10.55 24.70 -3.28
C CYS A 324 10.22 23.26 -3.68
N TYR A 325 9.25 22.64 -3.02
CA TYR A 325 8.84 21.26 -3.32
C TYR A 325 8.26 21.09 -4.73
N ARG A 326 7.51 22.10 -5.22
CA ARG A 326 7.00 22.09 -6.59
C ARG A 326 8.15 22.14 -7.61
N ASP A 327 9.09 23.06 -7.42
CA ASP A 327 10.23 23.24 -8.33
C ASP A 327 11.11 21.97 -8.32
N LEU A 328 11.41 21.42 -7.14
CA LEU A 328 12.15 20.17 -6.96
C LEU A 328 11.45 18.99 -7.65
N TRP A 329 10.14 18.86 -7.45
CA TRP A 329 9.35 17.81 -8.08
C TRP A 329 9.40 17.89 -9.60
N ASN A 330 9.17 19.08 -10.16
CA ASN A 330 9.20 19.31 -11.60
C ASN A 330 10.56 18.97 -12.20
N ASP A 331 11.64 19.33 -11.51
CA ASP A 331 13.00 18.99 -11.94
C ASP A 331 13.22 17.46 -11.87
N GLY A 332 12.91 16.83 -10.73
CA GLY A 332 13.09 15.40 -10.53
C GLY A 332 12.38 14.55 -11.57
N THR A 333 11.17 14.96 -11.96
CA THR A 333 10.30 14.21 -12.87
C THR A 333 10.38 14.66 -14.34
N GLY A 334 11.21 15.64 -14.68
CA GLY A 334 11.29 16.19 -16.03
C GLY A 334 10.05 16.95 -16.47
N GLY A 335 9.31 17.56 -15.52
CA GLY A 335 8.14 18.39 -15.81
C GLY A 335 6.88 17.60 -16.18
N ILE A 336 6.80 16.34 -15.85
CA ILE A 336 5.62 15.51 -16.09
C ILE A 336 4.45 16.07 -15.29
N ARG A 337 3.51 16.71 -15.97
CA ARG A 337 2.23 17.10 -15.39
C ARG A 337 1.44 15.85 -15.03
N TRP A 338 0.91 15.81 -13.80
CA TRP A 338 -0.01 14.77 -13.35
C TRP A 338 -1.14 14.60 -14.35
N LYS A 339 -1.31 13.42 -14.94
CA LYS A 339 -2.50 13.13 -15.72
C LYS A 339 -3.70 13.29 -14.80
N ARG A 340 -4.71 14.07 -15.22
CA ARG A 340 -5.98 14.36 -14.52
C ARG A 340 -6.70 13.11 -13.95
N LYS A 341 -6.22 11.90 -14.26
CA LYS A 341 -6.79 10.62 -13.86
C LYS A 341 -6.81 10.38 -12.34
N TYR A 342 -5.96 11.11 -11.58
CA TYR A 342 -5.90 11.02 -10.11
C TYR A 342 -6.64 12.18 -9.40
N LEU A 343 -7.18 13.14 -10.16
CA LEU A 343 -7.82 14.35 -9.65
C LEU A 343 -9.32 14.18 -9.31
N LEU A 344 -9.90 13.00 -9.52
CA LEU A 344 -11.32 12.79 -9.29
C LEU A 344 -11.58 12.13 -7.94
N GLN A 345 -11.34 12.85 -6.84
CA GLN A 345 -12.18 12.77 -5.64
C GLN A 345 -11.72 13.84 -4.65
N LYS A 346 -12.42 14.97 -4.64
CA LYS A 346 -12.39 15.88 -3.49
C LYS A 346 -12.92 15.08 -2.29
N PRO A 347 -12.24 15.10 -1.12
CA PRO A 347 -12.85 14.60 0.09
C PRO A 347 -14.12 15.43 0.33
N GLY A 348 -15.24 14.75 0.55
CA GLY A 348 -16.49 15.40 0.89
C GLY A 348 -16.29 16.29 2.11
N ARG A 349 -16.72 17.53 2.02
CA ARG A 349 -16.90 18.41 3.18
C ARG A 349 -17.96 17.74 4.06
N ASN A 350 -17.54 17.06 5.12
CA ASN A 350 -18.45 16.81 6.22
C ASN A 350 -18.62 18.14 6.94
N GLY A 351 -19.83 18.66 6.87
CA GLY A 351 -20.26 19.85 7.59
C GLY A 351 -20.05 19.64 9.07
N ALA A 352 -19.50 20.67 9.71
CA ALA A 352 -19.61 20.86 11.14
C ALA A 352 -21.06 21.30 11.45
N GLU A 353 -21.70 20.60 12.35
CA GLU A 353 -22.62 21.11 13.37
C GLU A 353 -22.36 20.34 14.66
#